data_07c88dded1b1f2fd74e6588110aa4e57
#
_entry.id   07c88dded1b1f2fd74e6588110aa4e57
#
_cell.length_a   1.000
_cell.length_b   1.000
_cell.length_c   1.000
_cell.angle_alpha   90.00
_cell.angle_beta   90.00
_cell.angle_gamma   90.00
#
_symmetry.space_group_name_H-M   'P 1'
#
loop_
_entity.id
_entity.type
_entity.pdbx_description
1 polymer ?
#
loop_
_entity_poly.entity_id
_entity_poly.type
_entity_poly.pdbx_seq_one_letter_code
_entity_poly.pdbx_strand_id
1 'polypeptide(L)'
;MYKRQGSWVLEWRNLKDDQVFSNFYDALVVCNGHHHKPRYPDYPGEFSGEMIHSHDFKSSKPFENKRVLVIGGGNSACDVAVETARVSKSTSISWRRGYYLIPKFMYGLPVDLYALKNRWMPAFLRAPFTKMMLEIFQGKNEDIGLQKPDQNLFATHPTVNSELYYAVRHGKVTPYVDIERFDGSTIHFIDGKSAEFDTIIACTGFKIQHSFFEKDFINYEEGKVPLLHRMIPADINNLYFIGLFQPLGCIWPGAELQSKLAAEHLSGNWKPKKSIRKLLDEEMAKPDIQQINTPRHTITVDDFSFRARLKKELSRAQTA
;
A
#
# COMPACT_ATOMS: atom_id res chain seq x y z
N MET A 1 -22.09 -6.77 9.72
CA MET A 1 -22.94 -6.06 8.72
C MET A 1 -23.52 -7.08 7.75
N TYR A 2 -24.78 -6.98 7.44
CA TYR A 2 -25.45 -7.88 6.49
C TYR A 2 -26.62 -7.15 5.78
N LYS A 3 -27.17 -7.73 4.70
CA LYS A 3 -28.27 -7.17 3.95
C LYS A 3 -29.56 -7.93 4.27
N ARG A 4 -30.62 -7.21 4.63
CA ARG A 4 -31.94 -7.79 4.94
C ARG A 4 -33.03 -7.01 4.22
N GLN A 5 -33.88 -7.69 3.44
CA GLN A 5 -35.01 -7.08 2.72
C GLN A 5 -34.64 -5.84 1.88
N GLY A 6 -33.44 -5.84 1.29
CA GLY A 6 -32.97 -4.73 0.45
C GLY A 6 -32.21 -3.64 1.19
N SER A 7 -32.30 -3.53 2.51
CA SER A 7 -31.59 -2.55 3.35
C SER A 7 -30.38 -3.16 4.03
N TRP A 8 -29.41 -2.32 4.37
CA TRP A 8 -28.22 -2.68 5.13
C TRP A 8 -28.53 -2.64 6.62
N VAL A 9 -28.14 -3.67 7.35
CA VAL A 9 -28.16 -3.68 8.82
C VAL A 9 -26.76 -3.43 9.31
N LEU A 10 -26.57 -2.33 10.02
CA LEU A 10 -25.29 -1.98 10.64
C LEU A 10 -25.42 -2.17 12.16
N GLU A 11 -24.57 -3.03 12.70
CA GLU A 11 -24.41 -3.20 14.14
C GLU A 11 -23.04 -2.64 14.55
N TRP A 12 -23.01 -1.86 15.60
CA TRP A 12 -21.77 -1.32 16.15
C TRP A 12 -21.77 -1.29 17.68
N ARG A 13 -20.59 -1.36 18.25
CA ARG A 13 -20.38 -1.32 19.69
C ARG A 13 -19.70 0.00 20.07
N ASN A 14 -20.26 0.67 21.07
CA ASN A 14 -19.60 1.83 21.67
C ASN A 14 -18.49 1.32 22.63
N LEU A 15 -17.24 1.72 22.37
CA LEU A 15 -16.09 1.26 23.15
C LEU A 15 -15.99 1.87 24.56
N LYS A 16 -16.82 2.88 24.90
CA LYS A 16 -16.81 3.50 26.22
C LYS A 16 -17.69 2.78 27.25
N ASP A 17 -18.82 2.29 26.81
CA ASP A 17 -19.85 1.68 27.66
C ASP A 17 -20.26 0.28 27.24
N ASP A 18 -19.60 -0.26 26.21
CA ASP A 18 -19.81 -1.58 25.62
C ASP A 18 -21.24 -1.81 25.06
N GLN A 19 -22.05 -0.73 24.92
CA GLN A 19 -23.39 -0.83 24.39
C GLN A 19 -23.37 -1.16 22.89
N VAL A 20 -24.26 -2.07 22.50
CA VAL A 20 -24.45 -2.48 21.09
C VAL A 20 -25.66 -1.76 20.52
N PHE A 21 -25.49 -1.17 19.36
CA PHE A 21 -26.51 -0.49 18.60
C PHE A 21 -26.72 -1.20 17.25
N SER A 22 -27.93 -1.12 16.72
CA SER A 22 -28.26 -1.62 15.38
C SER A 22 -29.21 -0.65 14.69
N ASN A 23 -28.97 -0.42 13.37
CA ASN A 23 -29.85 0.40 12.57
C ASN A 23 -29.89 -0.06 11.11
N PHE A 24 -30.91 0.37 10.37
CA PHE A 24 -31.13 0.09 8.96
C PHE A 24 -30.74 1.28 8.10
N TYR A 25 -30.09 1.00 6.96
CA TYR A 25 -29.65 2.00 5.99
C TYR A 25 -29.93 1.54 4.56
N ASP A 26 -30.26 2.48 3.67
CA ASP A 26 -30.53 2.20 2.26
C ASP A 26 -29.24 1.92 1.48
N ALA A 27 -28.13 2.48 1.91
CA ALA A 27 -26.84 2.29 1.29
C ALA A 27 -25.71 2.23 2.32
N LEU A 28 -24.63 1.55 1.96
CA LEU A 28 -23.40 1.43 2.76
C LEU A 28 -22.21 1.93 1.96
N VAL A 29 -21.48 2.89 2.53
CA VAL A 29 -20.24 3.44 1.96
C VAL A 29 -19.06 3.11 2.88
N VAL A 30 -18.16 2.26 2.39
CA VAL A 30 -16.99 1.78 3.14
C VAL A 30 -15.78 2.62 2.77
N CYS A 31 -15.23 3.35 3.75
CA CYS A 31 -14.12 4.31 3.55
C CYS A 31 -12.91 4.02 4.43
N ASN A 32 -12.81 2.82 5.02
CA ASN A 32 -11.75 2.47 5.99
C ASN A 32 -10.41 2.07 5.36
N GLY A 33 -10.33 2.06 4.01
CA GLY A 33 -9.12 1.70 3.28
C GLY A 33 -8.75 0.21 3.37
N HIS A 34 -7.45 -0.09 3.17
CA HIS A 34 -6.95 -1.46 3.08
C HIS A 34 -5.74 -1.75 4.00
N HIS A 35 -5.34 -0.82 4.85
CA HIS A 35 -4.23 -0.97 5.80
C HIS A 35 -4.72 -1.35 7.20
N HIS A 36 -5.55 -2.40 7.29
CA HIS A 36 -6.15 -2.83 8.55
C HIS A 36 -5.64 -4.19 9.02
N LYS A 37 -5.54 -5.19 8.13
CA LYS A 37 -5.11 -6.54 8.48
C LYS A 37 -3.62 -6.72 8.24
N PRO A 38 -2.76 -6.76 9.27
CA PRO A 38 -1.33 -6.98 9.13
C PRO A 38 -1.01 -8.29 8.41
N ARG A 39 0.04 -8.28 7.59
CA ARG A 39 0.64 -9.48 7.02
C ARG A 39 1.97 -9.71 7.71
N TYR A 40 2.07 -10.77 8.48
CA TYR A 40 3.34 -11.19 9.07
C TYR A 40 4.16 -12.00 8.06
N PRO A 41 5.50 -11.98 8.16
CA PRO A 41 6.36 -12.87 7.38
C PRO A 41 6.19 -14.32 7.82
N ASP A 42 6.39 -15.24 6.87
CA ASP A 42 6.29 -16.68 7.10
C ASP A 42 7.64 -17.31 6.69
N TYR A 43 8.64 -17.18 7.57
CA TYR A 43 9.95 -17.81 7.42
C TYR A 43 10.04 -19.07 8.28
N PRO A 44 10.82 -20.10 7.85
CA PRO A 44 11.04 -21.29 8.65
C PRO A 44 11.66 -20.99 10.03
N GLY A 45 11.34 -21.82 11.03
CA GLY A 45 11.85 -21.70 12.39
C GLY A 45 11.04 -20.76 13.27
N GLU A 46 11.53 -20.48 14.46
CA GLU A 46 10.86 -19.65 15.46
C GLU A 46 11.79 -18.55 15.94
N PHE A 47 11.25 -17.33 16.06
CA PHE A 47 11.95 -16.21 16.68
C PHE A 47 11.54 -16.11 18.15
N SER A 48 12.53 -16.15 19.06
CA SER A 48 12.29 -16.13 20.49
C SER A 48 12.07 -14.74 21.08
N GLY A 49 12.38 -13.67 20.32
CA GLY A 49 12.18 -12.29 20.71
C GLY A 49 10.78 -11.78 20.42
N GLU A 50 10.60 -10.48 20.62
CA GLU A 50 9.33 -9.81 20.33
C GLU A 50 9.20 -9.53 18.82
N MET A 51 8.08 -9.93 18.20
CA MET A 51 7.74 -9.55 16.83
C MET A 51 6.47 -8.71 16.81
N ILE A 52 6.59 -7.47 16.33
CA ILE A 52 5.44 -6.58 16.09
C ILE A 52 5.29 -6.26 14.61
N HIS A 53 4.11 -5.84 14.19
CA HIS A 53 3.90 -5.30 12.85
C HIS A 53 4.02 -3.77 12.86
N SER A 54 4.44 -3.17 11.75
CA SER A 54 4.51 -1.71 11.60
C SER A 54 3.17 -0.99 11.84
N HIS A 55 2.05 -1.69 11.75
CA HIS A 55 0.74 -1.20 12.17
C HIS A 55 0.69 -0.79 13.64
N ASP A 56 1.41 -1.52 14.50
CA ASP A 56 1.44 -1.31 15.95
C ASP A 56 2.61 -0.43 16.40
N PHE A 57 3.49 -0.06 15.48
CA PHE A 57 4.58 0.87 15.74
C PHE A 57 4.03 2.29 15.93
N LYS A 58 4.09 2.81 17.16
CA LYS A 58 3.61 4.16 17.52
C LYS A 58 4.75 5.14 17.82
N SER A 59 5.87 4.63 18.31
CA SER A 59 7.07 5.42 18.59
C SER A 59 8.29 4.51 18.66
N SER A 60 9.49 5.08 18.57
CA SER A 60 10.75 4.33 18.69
C SER A 60 11.16 4.04 20.14
N LYS A 61 10.56 4.70 21.13
CA LYS A 61 10.93 4.59 22.56
C LYS A 61 10.97 3.14 23.10
N PRO A 62 10.05 2.21 22.78
CA PRO A 62 10.09 0.82 23.26
C PRO A 62 11.32 0.03 22.79
N PHE A 63 12.07 0.56 21.81
CA PHE A 63 13.23 -0.10 21.18
C PHE A 63 14.55 0.45 21.66
N GLU A 64 14.56 1.34 22.67
CA GLU A 64 15.79 1.84 23.30
C GLU A 64 16.67 0.66 23.77
N ASN A 65 17.96 0.74 23.43
CA ASN A 65 19.00 -0.25 23.76
C ASN A 65 18.76 -1.68 23.23
N LYS A 66 17.77 -1.91 22.34
CA LYS A 66 17.51 -3.20 21.69
C LYS A 66 18.25 -3.32 20.36
N ARG A 67 18.58 -4.57 19.96
CA ARG A 67 18.99 -4.92 18.59
C ARG A 67 17.72 -5.18 17.79
N VAL A 68 17.45 -4.35 16.80
CA VAL A 68 16.20 -4.37 16.06
C VAL A 68 16.41 -4.76 14.62
N LEU A 69 15.60 -5.71 14.12
CA LEU A 69 15.51 -6.04 12.71
C LEU A 69 14.19 -5.53 12.12
N VAL A 70 14.26 -4.70 11.10
CA VAL A 70 13.10 -4.27 10.32
C VAL A 70 13.02 -5.12 9.06
N ILE A 71 11.89 -5.82 8.84
CA ILE A 71 11.68 -6.68 7.67
C ILE A 71 10.80 -5.96 6.66
N GLY A 72 11.32 -5.69 5.48
CA GLY A 72 10.60 -5.06 4.36
C GLY A 72 11.38 -3.96 3.68
N GLY A 73 10.97 -3.57 2.47
CA GLY A 73 11.63 -2.54 1.64
C GLY A 73 10.67 -1.44 1.16
N GLY A 74 9.45 -1.35 1.72
CA GLY A 74 8.50 -0.27 1.42
C GLY A 74 8.71 0.97 2.28
N ASN A 75 7.89 2.01 2.05
CA ASN A 75 7.96 3.28 2.77
C ASN A 75 8.00 3.10 4.29
N SER A 76 7.06 2.30 4.84
CA SER A 76 6.99 2.03 6.28
C SER A 76 8.29 1.41 6.82
N ALA A 77 8.89 0.46 6.09
CA ALA A 77 10.15 -0.16 6.52
C ALA A 77 11.29 0.86 6.59
N CYS A 78 11.39 1.72 5.60
CA CYS A 78 12.41 2.76 5.56
C CYS A 78 12.23 3.78 6.70
N ASP A 79 11.00 4.27 6.90
CA ASP A 79 10.72 5.25 7.95
C ASP A 79 10.94 4.62 9.36
N VAL A 80 10.43 3.39 9.58
CA VAL A 80 10.60 2.67 10.86
C VAL A 80 12.08 2.39 11.15
N ALA A 81 12.86 1.95 10.15
CA ALA A 81 14.29 1.69 10.35
C ALA A 81 15.06 2.96 10.74
N VAL A 82 14.76 4.08 10.08
CA VAL A 82 15.38 5.38 10.41
C VAL A 82 15.01 5.85 11.82
N GLU A 83 13.72 5.80 12.16
CA GLU A 83 13.25 6.23 13.48
C GLU A 83 13.81 5.33 14.61
N THR A 84 13.82 4.01 14.39
CA THR A 84 14.36 3.07 15.37
C THR A 84 15.86 3.24 15.56
N ALA A 85 16.61 3.52 14.49
CA ALA A 85 18.07 3.74 14.56
C ALA A 85 18.49 4.95 15.40
N ARG A 86 17.54 5.83 15.75
CA ARG A 86 17.82 6.99 16.61
C ARG A 86 17.99 6.64 18.09
N VAL A 87 17.41 5.50 18.52
CA VAL A 87 17.34 5.15 19.96
C VAL A 87 17.81 3.73 20.27
N SER A 88 17.81 2.83 19.30
CA SER A 88 18.18 1.44 19.49
C SER A 88 19.69 1.26 19.69
N LYS A 89 20.08 0.13 20.26
CA LYS A 89 21.48 -0.30 20.33
C LYS A 89 22.05 -0.53 18.92
N SER A 90 21.25 -1.15 18.05
CA SER A 90 21.54 -1.33 16.63
C SER A 90 20.24 -1.56 15.86
N THR A 91 20.15 -1.01 14.66
CA THR A 91 19.04 -1.26 13.73
C THR A 91 19.58 -1.89 12.46
N SER A 92 18.89 -2.91 12.01
CA SER A 92 19.13 -3.58 10.73
C SER A 92 17.86 -3.59 9.89
N ILE A 93 18.01 -3.65 8.58
CA ILE A 93 16.91 -3.78 7.64
C ILE A 93 17.15 -4.94 6.70
N SER A 94 16.15 -5.84 6.54
CA SER A 94 16.23 -6.98 5.62
C SER A 94 15.26 -6.78 4.47
N TRP A 95 15.79 -6.93 3.25
CA TRP A 95 15.04 -6.82 2.00
C TRP A 95 15.02 -8.16 1.27
N ARG A 96 13.84 -8.60 0.88
CA ARG A 96 13.69 -9.78 0.03
C ARG A 96 14.22 -9.56 -1.39
N ARG A 97 14.20 -8.30 -1.87
CA ARG A 97 14.67 -7.88 -3.19
C ARG A 97 15.09 -6.42 -3.16
N GLY A 98 15.81 -5.96 -4.18
CA GLY A 98 16.17 -4.55 -4.29
C GLY A 98 15.02 -3.64 -4.64
N TYR A 99 15.03 -2.42 -4.11
CA TYR A 99 14.04 -1.37 -4.35
C TYR A 99 14.73 -0.10 -4.79
N TYR A 100 14.07 0.66 -5.66
CA TYR A 100 14.49 2.06 -5.91
C TYR A 100 14.02 2.93 -4.76
N LEU A 101 14.96 3.64 -4.13
CA LEU A 101 14.67 4.68 -3.16
C LEU A 101 14.59 6.01 -3.91
N ILE A 102 13.43 6.66 -3.86
CA ILE A 102 13.22 7.96 -4.47
C ILE A 102 13.18 9.01 -3.36
N PRO A 103 13.95 10.10 -3.44
CA PRO A 103 13.90 11.18 -2.47
C PRO A 103 12.51 11.80 -2.39
N LYS A 104 12.08 12.25 -1.20
CA LYS A 104 10.81 12.99 -1.02
C LYS A 104 10.79 14.29 -1.84
N PHE A 105 11.96 14.91 -2.05
CA PHE A 105 12.13 16.12 -2.82
C PHE A 105 13.20 15.94 -3.89
N MET A 106 12.93 16.41 -5.09
CA MET A 106 13.86 16.49 -6.20
C MET A 106 13.90 17.93 -6.73
N TYR A 107 15.08 18.53 -6.79
CA TYR A 107 15.26 19.93 -7.21
C TYR A 107 14.34 20.93 -6.47
N GLY A 108 14.17 20.74 -5.16
CA GLY A 108 13.32 21.60 -4.33
C GLY A 108 11.83 21.38 -4.48
N LEU A 109 11.39 20.45 -5.34
CA LEU A 109 9.99 20.10 -5.54
C LEU A 109 9.67 18.75 -4.89
N PRO A 110 8.49 18.57 -4.27
CA PRO A 110 7.96 17.26 -3.94
C PRO A 110 8.00 16.33 -5.15
N VAL A 111 8.36 15.06 -4.95
CA VAL A 111 8.62 14.13 -6.06
C VAL A 111 7.41 13.89 -6.97
N ASP A 112 6.20 13.97 -6.43
CA ASP A 112 4.95 13.88 -7.19
C ASP A 112 4.76 15.08 -8.12
N LEU A 113 5.04 16.30 -7.66
CA LEU A 113 5.04 17.51 -8.49
C LEU A 113 6.17 17.49 -9.53
N TYR A 114 7.34 16.98 -9.16
CA TYR A 114 8.43 16.78 -10.12
C TYR A 114 8.02 15.81 -11.23
N ALA A 115 7.41 14.67 -10.88
CA ALA A 115 6.89 13.69 -11.83
C ALA A 115 5.82 14.29 -12.75
N LEU A 116 4.94 15.13 -12.20
CA LEU A 116 3.90 15.85 -12.95
C LEU A 116 4.48 16.82 -13.96
N LYS A 117 5.46 17.64 -13.57
CA LYS A 117 6.13 18.61 -14.45
C LYS A 117 6.88 17.95 -15.61
N ASN A 118 7.42 16.74 -15.40
CA ASN A 118 8.16 15.98 -16.40
C ASN A 118 7.26 15.06 -17.26
N ARG A 119 5.95 15.20 -17.19
CA ARG A 119 5.01 14.38 -17.94
C ARG A 119 5.06 14.61 -19.46
N TRP A 120 5.57 15.74 -19.92
CA TRP A 120 5.80 16.02 -21.34
C TRP A 120 6.82 15.05 -21.96
N MET A 121 7.72 14.48 -21.13
CA MET A 121 8.71 13.49 -21.58
C MET A 121 8.03 12.15 -21.90
N PRO A 122 8.30 11.55 -23.06
CA PRO A 122 7.79 10.22 -23.41
C PRO A 122 8.11 9.17 -22.35
N ALA A 123 7.17 8.27 -22.08
CA ALA A 123 7.28 7.29 -20.99
C ALA A 123 8.55 6.41 -21.08
N PHE A 124 8.97 6.05 -22.30
CA PHE A 124 10.17 5.22 -22.53
C PHE A 124 11.49 5.96 -22.21
N LEU A 125 11.52 7.28 -22.21
CA LEU A 125 12.68 8.10 -21.81
C LEU A 125 12.66 8.45 -20.32
N ARG A 126 11.47 8.58 -19.73
CA ARG A 126 11.29 9.06 -18.36
C ARG A 126 11.93 8.12 -17.32
N ALA A 127 11.72 6.81 -17.45
CA ALA A 127 12.28 5.84 -16.49
C ALA A 127 13.81 5.80 -16.53
N PRO A 128 14.48 5.64 -17.69
CA PRO A 128 15.94 5.64 -17.73
C PRO A 128 16.54 6.99 -17.32
N PHE A 129 15.92 8.12 -17.69
CA PHE A 129 16.36 9.45 -17.26
C PHE A 129 16.28 9.60 -15.73
N THR A 130 15.14 9.24 -15.12
CA THR A 130 14.99 9.30 -13.65
C THR A 130 15.99 8.38 -12.95
N LYS A 131 16.21 7.16 -13.48
CA LYS A 131 17.22 6.24 -12.94
C LYS A 131 18.62 6.85 -12.98
N MET A 132 19.02 7.38 -14.12
CA MET A 132 20.31 8.06 -14.28
C MET A 132 20.48 9.20 -13.28
N MET A 133 19.45 10.03 -13.11
CA MET A 133 19.48 11.14 -12.15
C MET A 133 19.60 10.63 -10.71
N LEU A 134 18.87 9.56 -10.34
CA LEU A 134 19.01 8.96 -9.00
C LEU A 134 20.44 8.44 -8.77
N GLU A 135 21.02 7.73 -9.73
CA GLU A 135 22.40 7.21 -9.63
C GLU A 135 23.45 8.32 -9.54
N ILE A 136 23.26 9.45 -10.22
CA ILE A 136 24.16 10.61 -10.13
C ILE A 136 24.08 11.27 -8.74
N PHE A 137 22.88 11.45 -8.19
CA PHE A 137 22.73 12.20 -6.92
C PHE A 137 22.87 11.34 -5.66
N GLN A 138 22.45 10.09 -5.69
CA GLN A 138 22.46 9.21 -4.52
C GLN A 138 23.56 8.13 -4.59
N GLY A 139 24.04 7.78 -5.79
CA GLY A 139 24.84 6.59 -6.04
C GLY A 139 23.97 5.33 -6.22
N LYS A 140 24.61 4.19 -6.30
CA LYS A 140 23.94 2.90 -6.48
C LYS A 140 23.68 2.24 -5.11
N ASN A 141 22.61 1.47 -5.01
CA ASN A 141 22.29 0.72 -3.79
C ASN A 141 23.44 -0.19 -3.35
N GLU A 142 24.10 -0.82 -4.33
CA GLU A 142 25.19 -1.77 -4.10
C GLU A 142 26.41 -1.10 -3.44
N ASP A 143 26.63 0.18 -3.69
CA ASP A 143 27.74 0.96 -3.09
C ASP A 143 27.63 1.10 -1.56
N ILE A 144 26.44 0.87 -1.02
CA ILE A 144 26.14 0.95 0.43
C ILE A 144 25.62 -0.36 1.03
N GLY A 145 25.73 -1.48 0.28
CA GLY A 145 25.33 -2.80 0.74
C GLY A 145 23.84 -3.11 0.63
N LEU A 146 23.04 -2.22 0.06
CA LEU A 146 21.63 -2.51 -0.30
C LEU A 146 21.58 -3.32 -1.59
N GLN A 147 20.54 -4.15 -1.73
CA GLN A 147 20.37 -4.99 -2.91
C GLN A 147 20.08 -4.13 -4.15
N LYS A 148 20.68 -4.55 -5.28
CA LYS A 148 20.38 -3.95 -6.59
C LYS A 148 18.89 -4.12 -6.93
N PRO A 149 18.20 -3.06 -7.38
CA PRO A 149 16.83 -3.19 -7.88
C PRO A 149 16.77 -4.16 -9.06
N ASP A 150 15.92 -5.17 -8.95
CA ASP A 150 15.76 -6.25 -9.93
C ASP A 150 14.72 -5.93 -11.02
N GLN A 151 14.04 -4.79 -10.89
CA GLN A 151 12.92 -4.40 -11.74
C GLN A 151 13.12 -3.01 -12.34
N ASN A 152 12.36 -2.71 -13.40
CA ASN A 152 12.34 -1.37 -13.95
C ASN A 152 11.74 -0.37 -12.94
N LEU A 153 12.27 0.84 -12.92
CA LEU A 153 11.70 1.95 -12.19
C LEU A 153 10.23 2.13 -12.64
N PHE A 154 9.29 2.19 -11.71
CA PHE A 154 7.84 2.24 -11.95
C PHE A 154 7.16 0.90 -12.31
N ALA A 155 7.86 -0.21 -12.47
CA ALA A 155 7.23 -1.53 -12.58
C ALA A 155 6.56 -1.97 -11.26
N THR A 156 7.00 -1.37 -10.16
CA THR A 156 6.40 -1.52 -8.83
C THR A 156 6.15 -0.14 -8.24
N HIS A 157 5.36 -0.08 -7.17
CA HIS A 157 5.21 1.16 -6.41
C HIS A 157 6.57 1.59 -5.84
N PRO A 158 7.10 2.77 -6.21
CA PRO A 158 8.41 3.21 -5.75
C PRO A 158 8.41 3.44 -4.24
N THR A 159 9.55 3.19 -3.60
CA THR A 159 9.76 3.54 -2.21
C THR A 159 10.27 4.99 -2.13
N VAL A 160 9.47 5.85 -1.52
CA VAL A 160 9.81 7.27 -1.36
C VAL A 160 10.36 7.49 0.04
N ASN A 161 11.69 7.64 0.15
CA ASN A 161 12.37 7.91 1.41
C ASN A 161 13.69 8.64 1.16
N SER A 162 13.97 9.71 1.90
CA SER A 162 15.20 10.49 1.78
C SER A 162 16.26 10.11 2.79
N GLU A 163 15.89 9.45 3.88
CA GLU A 163 16.76 9.31 5.06
C GLU A 163 17.46 7.95 5.15
N LEU A 164 16.79 6.86 4.69
CA LEU A 164 17.36 5.52 4.80
C LEU A 164 18.73 5.40 4.12
N TYR A 165 18.87 6.00 2.94
CA TYR A 165 20.12 5.96 2.18
C TYR A 165 21.27 6.54 3.00
N TYR A 166 21.05 7.68 3.65
CA TYR A 166 22.04 8.31 4.56
C TYR A 166 22.26 7.49 5.82
N ALA A 167 21.19 6.93 6.42
CA ALA A 167 21.30 6.10 7.61
C ALA A 167 22.16 4.85 7.36
N VAL A 168 22.00 4.20 6.21
CA VAL A 168 22.83 3.05 5.80
C VAL A 168 24.27 3.51 5.52
N ARG A 169 24.45 4.57 4.74
CA ARG A 169 25.79 5.10 4.40
C ARG A 169 26.60 5.52 5.61
N HIS A 170 25.95 6.01 6.65
CA HIS A 170 26.57 6.38 7.93
C HIS A 170 26.67 5.23 8.95
N GLY A 171 26.33 3.99 8.55
CA GLY A 171 26.41 2.81 9.42
C GLY A 171 25.38 2.79 10.57
N LYS A 172 24.35 3.65 10.54
CA LYS A 172 23.28 3.69 11.54
C LYS A 172 22.25 2.58 11.32
N VAL A 173 22.09 2.11 10.08
CA VAL A 173 21.24 1.00 9.70
C VAL A 173 22.08 0.02 8.89
N THR A 174 22.12 -1.25 9.34
CA THR A 174 22.85 -2.32 8.66
C THR A 174 21.91 -3.04 7.69
N PRO A 175 22.19 -3.07 6.37
CA PRO A 175 21.37 -3.79 5.42
C PRO A 175 21.70 -5.28 5.40
N TYR A 176 20.66 -6.11 5.30
CA TYR A 176 20.74 -7.53 5.06
C TYR A 176 19.88 -7.92 3.84
N VAL A 177 20.22 -9.04 3.23
CA VAL A 177 19.42 -9.69 2.19
C VAL A 177 18.20 -10.39 2.79
N ASP A 178 17.49 -11.20 2.01
CA ASP A 178 16.33 -11.95 2.51
C ASP A 178 16.70 -12.91 3.63
N ILE A 179 15.75 -13.17 4.50
CA ILE A 179 15.89 -14.12 5.61
C ILE A 179 15.73 -15.54 5.05
N GLU A 180 16.60 -16.43 5.48
CA GLU A 180 16.49 -17.85 5.21
C GLU A 180 15.64 -18.55 6.28
N ARG A 181 15.95 -18.33 7.56
CA ARG A 181 15.22 -18.91 8.71
C ARG A 181 15.44 -18.15 10.00
N PHE A 182 14.55 -18.38 10.94
CA PHE A 182 14.69 -17.98 12.34
C PHE A 182 15.29 -19.13 13.16
N ASP A 183 16.11 -18.79 14.17
CA ASP A 183 16.73 -19.75 15.08
C ASP A 183 16.90 -19.11 16.46
N GLY A 184 15.83 -19.10 17.23
CA GLY A 184 15.79 -18.38 18.50
C GLY A 184 15.98 -16.87 18.31
N SER A 185 17.00 -16.29 18.93
CA SER A 185 17.36 -14.86 18.72
C SER A 185 18.19 -14.62 17.49
N THR A 186 18.74 -15.68 16.86
CA THR A 186 19.59 -15.59 15.69
C THR A 186 18.77 -15.67 14.41
N ILE A 187 19.02 -14.74 13.50
CA ILE A 187 18.41 -14.74 12.16
C ILE A 187 19.49 -15.11 11.14
N HIS A 188 19.18 -16.10 10.31
CA HIS A 188 20.05 -16.51 9.19
C HIS A 188 19.53 -15.89 7.90
N PHE A 189 20.46 -15.38 7.08
CA PHE A 189 20.18 -14.73 5.81
C PHE A 189 20.66 -15.61 4.64
N ILE A 190 20.01 -15.46 3.47
CA ILE A 190 20.29 -16.29 2.28
C ILE A 190 21.75 -16.14 1.73
N ASP A 191 22.48 -15.11 2.17
CA ASP A 191 23.90 -14.91 1.81
C ASP A 191 24.87 -15.60 2.79
N GLY A 192 24.35 -16.43 3.71
CA GLY A 192 25.11 -17.17 4.70
C GLY A 192 25.49 -16.38 5.95
N LYS A 193 25.14 -15.09 6.02
CA LYS A 193 25.34 -14.30 7.24
C LYS A 193 24.29 -14.65 8.30
N SER A 194 24.63 -14.37 9.54
CA SER A 194 23.68 -14.44 10.66
C SER A 194 23.92 -13.30 11.65
N ALA A 195 22.89 -12.90 12.37
CA ALA A 195 22.97 -11.90 13.42
C ALA A 195 21.88 -12.13 14.47
N GLU A 196 22.13 -11.66 15.69
CA GLU A 196 21.18 -11.75 16.79
C GLU A 196 20.35 -10.49 16.94
N PHE A 197 19.07 -10.66 17.22
CA PHE A 197 18.11 -9.58 17.43
C PHE A 197 17.26 -9.81 18.66
N ASP A 198 16.85 -8.73 19.31
CA ASP A 198 15.95 -8.72 20.47
C ASP A 198 14.50 -8.50 20.03
N THR A 199 14.31 -7.78 18.91
CA THR A 199 12.97 -7.44 18.38
C THR A 199 12.98 -7.42 16.87
N ILE A 200 11.88 -7.90 16.27
CA ILE A 200 11.58 -7.78 14.84
C ILE A 200 10.40 -6.84 14.64
N ILE A 201 10.53 -5.88 13.71
CA ILE A 201 9.42 -5.05 13.25
C ILE A 201 9.07 -5.45 11.80
N ALA A 202 7.95 -6.15 11.64
CA ALA A 202 7.47 -6.60 10.35
C ALA A 202 6.79 -5.46 9.58
N CYS A 203 7.44 -4.95 8.54
CA CYS A 203 6.92 -3.95 7.60
C CYS A 203 6.51 -4.61 6.27
N THR A 204 5.85 -5.76 6.37
CA THR A 204 5.56 -6.66 5.25
C THR A 204 4.21 -6.41 4.57
N GLY A 205 3.57 -5.27 4.93
CA GLY A 205 2.32 -4.79 4.35
C GLY A 205 1.08 -5.44 4.94
N PHE A 206 -0.03 -5.36 4.20
CA PHE A 206 -1.36 -5.71 4.69
C PHE A 206 -2.08 -6.66 3.74
N LYS A 207 -3.06 -7.38 4.28
CA LYS A 207 -4.07 -8.11 3.51
C LYS A 207 -5.30 -7.22 3.35
N ILE A 208 -5.90 -7.20 2.16
CA ILE A 208 -7.17 -6.51 1.95
C ILE A 208 -8.25 -7.39 2.55
N GLN A 209 -8.83 -6.94 3.64
CA GLN A 209 -9.89 -7.65 4.36
C GLN A 209 -10.78 -6.65 5.08
N HIS A 210 -12.08 -6.89 5.03
CA HIS A 210 -13.09 -6.12 5.76
C HIS A 210 -13.75 -7.04 6.79
N SER A 211 -13.20 -7.07 8.01
CA SER A 211 -13.60 -8.00 9.08
C SER A 211 -15.03 -7.82 9.59
N PHE A 212 -15.69 -6.73 9.22
CA PHE A 212 -17.07 -6.46 9.56
C PHE A 212 -18.09 -7.06 8.57
N PHE A 213 -17.63 -7.62 7.45
CA PHE A 213 -18.43 -8.48 6.59
C PHE A 213 -18.21 -9.95 6.93
N GLU A 214 -19.21 -10.78 6.66
CA GLU A 214 -19.05 -12.22 6.69
C GLU A 214 -17.97 -12.65 5.68
N LYS A 215 -17.24 -13.72 6.03
CA LYS A 215 -16.02 -14.14 5.32
C LYS A 215 -16.26 -14.38 3.82
N ASP A 216 -17.44 -14.87 3.47
CA ASP A 216 -17.84 -15.24 2.10
C ASP A 216 -18.59 -14.12 1.37
N PHE A 217 -18.90 -13.01 2.07
CA PHE A 217 -19.69 -11.92 1.49
C PHE A 217 -18.91 -11.13 0.44
N ILE A 218 -17.66 -10.79 0.73
CA ILE A 218 -16.70 -10.20 -0.21
C ILE A 218 -15.32 -10.80 0.09
N ASN A 219 -14.87 -11.68 -0.80
CA ASN A 219 -13.58 -12.33 -0.63
C ASN A 219 -12.51 -11.64 -1.49
N TYR A 220 -11.52 -11.03 -0.82
CA TYR A 220 -10.34 -10.43 -1.43
C TYR A 220 -9.06 -11.25 -1.14
N GLU A 221 -9.16 -12.48 -0.65
CA GLU A 221 -8.00 -13.28 -0.17
C GLU A 221 -6.93 -13.49 -1.24
N GLU A 222 -7.32 -13.58 -2.50
CA GLU A 222 -6.39 -13.63 -3.62
C GLU A 222 -5.88 -12.27 -4.10
N GLY A 223 -6.23 -11.18 -3.39
CA GLY A 223 -5.87 -9.81 -3.75
C GLY A 223 -6.64 -9.24 -4.94
N LYS A 224 -7.58 -9.98 -5.53
CA LYS A 224 -8.48 -9.47 -6.57
C LYS A 224 -9.54 -8.58 -5.96
N VAL A 225 -9.70 -7.38 -6.51
CA VAL A 225 -10.72 -6.42 -6.07
C VAL A 225 -11.64 -6.12 -7.25
N PRO A 226 -12.67 -6.98 -7.49
CA PRO A 226 -13.57 -6.85 -8.64
C PRO A 226 -14.62 -5.76 -8.38
N LEU A 227 -14.20 -4.52 -8.40
CA LEU A 227 -15.02 -3.34 -8.19
C LEU A 227 -14.91 -2.41 -9.40
N LEU A 228 -16.02 -2.12 -10.07
CA LEU A 228 -16.07 -1.11 -11.12
C LEU A 228 -15.58 0.24 -10.57
N HIS A 229 -14.65 0.88 -11.26
CA HIS A 229 -14.00 2.11 -10.81
C HIS A 229 -13.36 1.99 -9.42
N ARG A 230 -12.95 0.78 -9.03
CA ARG A 230 -12.45 0.46 -7.69
C ARG A 230 -13.43 0.80 -6.56
N MET A 231 -14.73 0.90 -6.84
CA MET A 231 -15.73 1.29 -5.83
C MET A 231 -17.03 0.52 -5.86
N ILE A 232 -17.54 0.04 -7.01
CA ILE A 232 -18.88 -0.56 -7.11
C ILE A 232 -18.78 -2.08 -7.36
N PRO A 233 -19.21 -2.94 -6.43
CA PRO A 233 -19.32 -4.37 -6.67
C PRO A 233 -20.43 -4.67 -7.70
N ALA A 234 -20.23 -5.70 -8.55
CA ALA A 234 -21.15 -5.99 -9.63
C ALA A 234 -22.50 -6.56 -9.18
N ASP A 235 -22.50 -7.32 -8.08
CA ASP A 235 -23.65 -8.14 -7.68
C ASP A 235 -24.32 -7.66 -6.39
N ILE A 236 -23.84 -6.54 -5.82
CA ILE A 236 -24.32 -6.02 -4.54
C ILE A 236 -24.74 -4.57 -4.74
N ASN A 237 -26.05 -4.33 -4.73
CA ASN A 237 -26.59 -2.99 -4.87
C ASN A 237 -26.38 -2.16 -3.59
N ASN A 238 -26.22 -0.84 -3.77
CA ASN A 238 -26.10 0.15 -2.69
C ASN A 238 -24.93 -0.14 -1.73
N LEU A 239 -23.83 -0.73 -2.25
CA LEU A 239 -22.56 -0.86 -1.57
C LEU A 239 -21.48 -0.14 -2.37
N TYR A 240 -20.68 0.67 -1.69
CA TYR A 240 -19.60 1.44 -2.30
C TYR A 240 -18.35 1.36 -1.45
N PHE A 241 -17.19 1.31 -2.11
CA PHE A 241 -15.88 1.42 -1.47
C PHE A 241 -15.21 2.69 -1.95
N ILE A 242 -14.89 3.61 -1.04
CA ILE A 242 -14.19 4.85 -1.39
C ILE A 242 -12.75 4.78 -0.90
N GLY A 243 -11.80 5.09 -1.79
CA GLY A 243 -10.39 5.03 -1.46
C GLY A 243 -9.80 3.62 -1.43
N LEU A 244 -10.48 2.60 -1.97
CA LEU A 244 -9.92 1.25 -2.10
C LEU A 244 -9.11 1.10 -3.41
N PHE A 245 -8.13 1.97 -3.58
CA PHE A 245 -7.18 1.96 -4.68
C PHE A 245 -5.85 2.58 -4.26
N GLN A 246 -4.78 2.29 -4.98
CA GLN A 246 -3.44 2.81 -4.69
C GLN A 246 -2.88 3.52 -5.94
N PRO A 247 -2.91 4.86 -5.99
CA PRO A 247 -2.32 5.62 -7.09
C PRO A 247 -0.80 5.76 -6.89
N LEU A 248 -0.10 6.05 -7.98
CA LEU A 248 1.27 6.56 -7.92
C LEU A 248 1.22 8.08 -7.61
N GLY A 249 0.81 8.43 -6.39
CA GLY A 249 0.60 9.82 -5.97
C GLY A 249 -0.40 9.93 -4.82
N CYS A 250 -1.07 11.09 -4.74
CA CYS A 250 -2.05 11.38 -3.69
C CYS A 250 -3.40 10.69 -3.97
N ILE A 251 -3.95 9.99 -2.97
CA ILE A 251 -5.22 9.27 -3.07
C ILE A 251 -6.44 10.20 -3.08
N TRP A 252 -6.37 11.34 -2.39
CA TRP A 252 -7.52 12.20 -2.12
C TRP A 252 -8.31 12.67 -3.34
N PRO A 253 -7.66 13.15 -4.45
CA PRO A 253 -8.41 13.60 -5.62
C PRO A 253 -9.22 12.49 -6.30
N GLY A 254 -8.72 11.25 -6.28
CA GLY A 254 -9.45 10.09 -6.80
C GLY A 254 -10.62 9.70 -5.90
N ALA A 255 -10.40 9.70 -4.58
CA ALA A 255 -11.45 9.38 -3.60
C ALA A 255 -12.58 10.43 -3.61
N GLU A 256 -12.27 11.71 -3.78
CA GLU A 256 -13.27 12.77 -3.98
C GLU A 256 -14.15 12.51 -5.20
N LEU A 257 -13.54 12.16 -6.33
CA LEU A 257 -14.30 11.84 -7.55
C LEU A 257 -15.16 10.57 -7.39
N GLN A 258 -14.64 9.55 -6.69
CA GLN A 258 -15.43 8.35 -6.34
C GLN A 258 -16.64 8.73 -5.46
N SER A 259 -16.44 9.58 -4.44
CA SER A 259 -17.53 10.02 -3.56
C SER A 259 -18.63 10.77 -4.31
N LYS A 260 -18.25 11.67 -5.21
CA LYS A 260 -19.18 12.37 -6.10
C LYS A 260 -19.96 11.39 -6.98
N LEU A 261 -19.28 10.44 -7.61
CA LEU A 261 -19.93 9.46 -8.48
C LEU A 261 -20.86 8.52 -7.70
N ALA A 262 -20.48 8.12 -6.47
CA ALA A 262 -21.36 7.34 -5.60
C ALA A 262 -22.63 8.12 -5.23
N ALA A 263 -22.52 9.41 -4.92
CA ALA A 263 -23.66 10.28 -4.62
C ALA A 263 -24.60 10.41 -5.83
N GLU A 264 -24.06 10.64 -7.02
CA GLU A 264 -24.84 10.72 -8.26
C GLU A 264 -25.53 9.39 -8.62
N HIS A 265 -24.88 8.27 -8.31
CA HIS A 265 -25.50 6.95 -8.51
C HIS A 265 -26.63 6.69 -7.50
N LEU A 266 -26.43 7.04 -6.23
CA LEU A 266 -27.45 6.88 -5.17
C LEU A 266 -28.67 7.78 -5.40
N SER A 267 -28.48 8.99 -5.90
CA SER A 267 -29.56 9.90 -6.25
C SER A 267 -30.25 9.56 -7.58
N GLY A 268 -29.75 8.58 -8.33
CA GLY A 268 -30.29 8.15 -9.63
C GLY A 268 -29.93 9.05 -10.82
N ASN A 269 -29.09 10.09 -10.60
CA ASN A 269 -28.63 10.99 -11.65
C ASN A 269 -27.59 10.34 -12.57
N TRP A 270 -26.75 9.46 -12.02
CA TRP A 270 -25.82 8.67 -12.84
C TRP A 270 -26.36 7.26 -13.04
N LYS A 271 -26.46 6.87 -14.30
CA LYS A 271 -26.84 5.51 -14.71
C LYS A 271 -25.75 4.92 -15.60
N PRO A 272 -25.23 3.72 -15.28
CA PRO A 272 -24.24 3.08 -16.12
C PRO A 272 -24.82 2.73 -17.50
N LYS A 273 -24.04 2.90 -18.57
CA LYS A 273 -24.49 2.61 -19.95
C LYS A 273 -24.73 1.12 -20.22
N LYS A 274 -24.17 0.25 -19.41
CA LYS A 274 -24.28 -1.21 -19.44
C LYS A 274 -24.43 -1.70 -18.01
N SER A 275 -24.75 -2.98 -17.83
CA SER A 275 -24.72 -3.56 -16.47
C SER A 275 -23.34 -3.36 -15.82
N ILE A 276 -23.32 -3.17 -14.49
CA ILE A 276 -22.08 -3.01 -13.71
C ILE A 276 -21.13 -4.17 -13.98
N ARG A 277 -21.63 -5.41 -14.05
CA ARG A 277 -20.86 -6.60 -14.38
C ARG A 277 -20.12 -6.45 -15.73
N LYS A 278 -20.81 -6.07 -16.79
CA LYS A 278 -20.22 -5.91 -18.11
C LYS A 278 -19.15 -4.81 -18.17
N LEU A 279 -19.40 -3.69 -17.48
CA LEU A 279 -18.42 -2.59 -17.38
C LEU A 279 -17.20 -3.01 -16.58
N LEU A 280 -17.39 -3.77 -15.51
CA LEU A 280 -16.32 -4.32 -14.70
C LEU A 280 -15.45 -5.28 -15.51
N ASP A 281 -16.07 -6.20 -16.26
CA ASP A 281 -15.34 -7.15 -17.10
C ASP A 281 -14.51 -6.42 -18.18
N GLU A 282 -15.06 -5.35 -18.79
CA GLU A 282 -14.36 -4.50 -19.75
C GLU A 282 -13.17 -3.75 -19.09
N GLU A 283 -13.33 -3.27 -17.84
CA GLU A 283 -12.27 -2.62 -17.07
C GLU A 283 -11.17 -3.62 -16.68
N MET A 284 -11.55 -4.80 -16.24
CA MET A 284 -10.59 -5.85 -15.85
C MET A 284 -9.81 -6.41 -17.04
N ALA A 285 -10.40 -6.44 -18.24
CA ALA A 285 -9.72 -6.86 -19.47
C ALA A 285 -8.67 -5.83 -19.96
N LYS A 286 -8.77 -4.58 -19.54
CA LYS A 286 -7.86 -3.49 -19.95
C LYS A 286 -7.36 -2.71 -18.72
N PRO A 287 -6.49 -3.30 -17.90
CA PRO A 287 -5.96 -2.63 -16.71
C PRO A 287 -5.17 -1.37 -17.09
N ASP A 288 -5.30 -0.31 -16.30
CA ASP A 288 -4.62 0.98 -16.50
C ASP A 288 -3.10 0.87 -16.47
N ILE A 289 -2.58 -0.07 -15.69
CA ILE A 289 -1.16 -0.30 -15.51
C ILE A 289 -0.88 -1.81 -15.64
N GLN A 290 0.08 -2.15 -16.49
CA GLN A 290 0.67 -3.48 -16.50
C GLN A 290 1.71 -3.55 -15.38
N GLN A 291 1.28 -3.97 -14.21
CA GLN A 291 2.18 -4.23 -13.08
C GLN A 291 2.38 -5.73 -12.86
N ILE A 292 3.41 -6.04 -12.08
CA ILE A 292 3.69 -7.41 -11.67
C ILE A 292 2.46 -7.94 -10.92
N ASN A 293 2.00 -9.12 -11.32
CA ASN A 293 0.84 -9.77 -10.73
C ASN A 293 1.16 -10.23 -9.29
N THR A 294 1.04 -9.32 -8.34
CA THR A 294 1.18 -9.62 -6.91
C THR A 294 -0.02 -9.05 -6.15
N PRO A 295 -0.43 -9.65 -5.03
CA PRO A 295 -1.56 -9.18 -4.23
C PRO A 295 -1.47 -7.68 -3.83
N ARG A 296 -0.25 -7.15 -3.71
CA ARG A 296 -0.02 -5.73 -3.39
C ARG A 296 -0.44 -4.78 -4.51
N HIS A 297 -0.35 -5.22 -5.78
CA HIS A 297 -0.55 -4.34 -6.94
C HIS A 297 -1.97 -4.42 -7.54
N THR A 298 -2.83 -5.28 -7.00
CA THR A 298 -4.19 -5.48 -7.52
C THR A 298 -5.08 -4.25 -7.45
N ILE A 299 -4.81 -3.35 -6.49
CA ILE A 299 -5.53 -2.08 -6.31
C ILE A 299 -4.79 -0.87 -6.90
N THR A 300 -3.63 -1.08 -7.54
CA THR A 300 -2.88 0.04 -8.13
C THR A 300 -3.59 0.56 -9.38
N VAL A 301 -3.57 1.89 -9.53
CA VAL A 301 -4.14 2.60 -10.68
C VAL A 301 -3.16 3.65 -11.21
N ASP A 302 -3.20 3.93 -12.50
CA ASP A 302 -2.63 5.17 -13.03
C ASP A 302 -3.53 6.34 -12.65
N ASP A 303 -3.04 7.25 -11.83
CA ASP A 303 -3.81 8.32 -11.23
C ASP A 303 -4.53 9.20 -12.27
N PHE A 304 -3.89 9.44 -13.40
CA PHE A 304 -4.42 10.34 -14.41
C PHE A 304 -5.53 9.70 -15.23
N SER A 305 -5.32 8.50 -15.75
CA SER A 305 -6.32 7.76 -16.51
C SER A 305 -7.52 7.39 -15.63
N PHE A 306 -7.24 7.03 -14.37
CA PHE A 306 -8.28 6.73 -13.40
C PHE A 306 -9.16 7.94 -13.11
N ARG A 307 -8.57 9.09 -12.78
CA ARG A 307 -9.32 10.33 -12.55
C ARG A 307 -10.03 10.85 -13.81
N ALA A 308 -9.40 10.72 -14.97
CA ALA A 308 -10.03 11.12 -16.24
C ALA A 308 -11.29 10.28 -16.51
N ARG A 309 -11.24 8.97 -16.22
CA ARG A 309 -12.38 8.06 -16.35
C ARG A 309 -13.51 8.44 -15.41
N LEU A 310 -13.23 8.70 -14.11
CA LEU A 310 -14.21 9.14 -13.14
C LEU A 310 -14.84 10.49 -13.52
N LYS A 311 -14.06 11.47 -13.97
CA LYS A 311 -14.56 12.76 -14.47
C LYS A 311 -15.49 12.59 -15.67
N LYS A 312 -15.16 11.69 -16.60
CA LYS A 312 -16.01 11.37 -17.75
C LYS A 312 -17.35 10.76 -17.32
N GLU A 313 -17.36 9.89 -16.30
CA GLU A 313 -18.63 9.36 -15.78
C GLU A 313 -19.45 10.47 -15.08
N LEU A 314 -18.81 11.33 -14.28
CA LEU A 314 -19.50 12.46 -13.63
C LEU A 314 -20.08 13.48 -14.61
N SER A 315 -19.39 13.79 -15.72
CA SER A 315 -19.94 14.68 -16.72
C SER A 315 -21.21 14.16 -17.39
N ARG A 316 -21.41 12.86 -17.40
CA ARG A 316 -22.66 12.23 -17.91
C ARG A 316 -23.84 12.36 -16.93
N ALA A 317 -23.57 12.41 -15.62
CA ALA A 317 -24.62 12.65 -14.63
C ALA A 317 -25.20 14.05 -14.74
N GLN A 318 -24.37 15.03 -15.13
CA GLN A 318 -24.77 16.42 -15.26
C GLN A 318 -25.57 16.73 -16.54
N THR A 319 -25.53 15.83 -17.51
CA THR A 319 -26.17 15.99 -18.82
C THR A 319 -27.40 15.09 -19.01
N ALA A 320 -27.76 14.29 -18.04
CA ALA A 320 -28.94 13.41 -17.98
C ALA A 320 -30.06 14.02 -17.17
#